data_a3f49bd2f3d6fd0612de77020739ee59
#
_entry.id   a3f49bd2f3d6fd0612de77020739ee59
#
_cell.length_a   1.000
_cell.length_b   1.000
_cell.length_c   1.000
_cell.angle_alpha   90.00
_cell.angle_beta   90.00
_cell.angle_gamma   90.00
#
_symmetry.space_group_name_H-M   'P 1'
#
loop_
_entity.id
_entity.type
_entity.pdbx_description
1 polymer ?
#
loop_
_entity_poly.entity_id
_entity_poly.type
_entity_poly.pdbx_seq_one_letter_code
_entity_poly.pdbx_strand_id
1 'polypeptide(L)'
;MKRFKKPITIFYFLVLYALAELTWWGYLLIASNAKRMPMILGEGSVFLIILLVGIYFFQRTIKKESEVHQQQQNFLLSVTHELKSPLAAIKLVLQTLVKRDLTKDKRDQLIGNSIEDVGRLDDLVENMLLATRIENNSYSYPKELFDFSELVKSIFDRAIITSENTRNFQQQIEENILIMGDRFALGSLINNILENAIKYSPNAALVQVQLYQQSNKIFFIVADQGVGIADSERQKIFQKFYRSGNELTRQNKGTGLGLFIVEQVAKNHQAKVLVSNNQPKGTIFEIIFNLEQ
;
A
#
# COMPACT_ATOMS: atom_id res chain seq x y z
N MET A 1 14.07 -15.08 -10.51
CA MET A 1 15.47 -14.67 -10.84
C MET A 1 16.02 -15.23 -12.15
N LYS A 2 15.72 -16.45 -12.59
CA LYS A 2 16.27 -17.00 -13.88
C LYS A 2 15.75 -16.30 -15.16
N ARG A 3 14.55 -15.74 -15.14
CA ARG A 3 13.89 -15.16 -16.34
C ARG A 3 14.51 -13.83 -16.81
N PHE A 4 15.10 -13.05 -15.90
CA PHE A 4 15.73 -11.75 -16.21
C PHE A 4 17.20 -11.85 -16.66
N LYS A 5 17.88 -12.98 -16.45
CA LYS A 5 19.29 -13.13 -16.82
C LYS A 5 19.52 -13.07 -18.34
N LYS A 6 18.61 -13.68 -19.14
CA LYS A 6 18.75 -13.72 -20.61
C LYS A 6 18.69 -12.34 -21.28
N PRO A 7 17.67 -11.47 -21.04
CA PRO A 7 17.63 -10.16 -21.68
C PRO A 7 18.78 -9.24 -21.21
N ILE A 8 19.20 -9.34 -19.96
CA ILE A 8 20.35 -8.60 -19.43
C ILE A 8 21.64 -9.04 -20.15
N THR A 9 21.87 -10.33 -20.31
CA THR A 9 23.05 -10.87 -20.96
C THR A 9 23.08 -10.46 -22.45
N ILE A 10 21.93 -10.54 -23.15
CA ILE A 10 21.81 -10.11 -24.53
C ILE A 10 22.10 -8.60 -24.67
N PHE A 11 21.57 -7.79 -23.77
CA PHE A 11 21.80 -6.34 -23.77
C PHE A 11 23.29 -6.00 -23.63
N TYR A 12 23.98 -6.58 -22.64
CA TYR A 12 25.43 -6.33 -22.49
C TYR A 12 26.25 -6.87 -23.66
N PHE A 13 25.82 -7.97 -24.27
CA PHE A 13 26.46 -8.48 -25.47
C PHE A 13 26.31 -7.50 -26.67
N LEU A 14 25.13 -6.92 -26.86
CA LEU A 14 24.86 -5.90 -27.86
C LEU A 14 25.68 -4.62 -27.60
N VAL A 15 25.80 -4.21 -26.34
CA VAL A 15 26.64 -3.06 -25.95
C VAL A 15 28.09 -3.33 -26.25
N LEU A 16 28.62 -4.51 -25.94
CA LEU A 16 29.99 -4.90 -26.25
C LEU A 16 30.25 -4.93 -27.76
N TYR A 17 29.30 -5.48 -28.52
CA TYR A 17 29.34 -5.49 -29.96
C TYR A 17 29.37 -4.07 -30.55
N ALA A 18 28.51 -3.18 -30.09
CA ALA A 18 28.45 -1.79 -30.51
C ALA A 18 29.75 -1.03 -30.21
N LEU A 19 30.38 -1.29 -29.05
CA LEU A 19 31.68 -0.73 -28.71
C LEU A 19 32.80 -1.26 -29.61
N ALA A 20 32.79 -2.56 -29.92
CA ALA A 20 33.76 -3.18 -30.81
C ALA A 20 33.67 -2.62 -32.24
N GLU A 21 32.44 -2.45 -32.77
CA GLU A 21 32.17 -1.82 -34.06
C GLU A 21 32.67 -0.37 -34.07
N LEU A 22 32.38 0.41 -33.06
CA LEU A 22 32.79 1.80 -32.94
C LEU A 22 34.31 1.95 -32.92
N THR A 23 35.02 1.09 -32.19
CA THR A 23 36.49 1.08 -32.11
C THR A 23 37.11 0.67 -33.46
N TRP A 24 36.53 -0.33 -34.14
CA TRP A 24 36.95 -0.79 -35.45
C TRP A 24 36.80 0.29 -36.53
N TRP A 25 35.62 0.91 -36.60
CA TRP A 25 35.36 2.00 -37.55
C TRP A 25 36.22 3.24 -37.24
N GLY A 26 36.40 3.58 -35.96
CA GLY A 26 37.28 4.67 -35.56
C GLY A 26 38.73 4.42 -35.97
N TYR A 27 39.24 3.20 -35.79
CA TYR A 27 40.59 2.81 -36.24
C TYR A 27 40.75 2.94 -37.78
N LEU A 28 39.81 2.41 -38.57
CA LEU A 28 39.83 2.49 -40.04
C LEU A 28 39.81 3.93 -40.53
N LEU A 29 39.00 4.81 -39.94
CA LEU A 29 38.91 6.20 -40.34
C LEU A 29 40.17 7.00 -39.99
N ILE A 30 40.79 6.76 -38.86
CA ILE A 30 42.06 7.37 -38.43
C ILE A 30 43.18 6.89 -39.34
N ALA A 31 43.26 5.60 -39.64
CA ALA A 31 44.26 5.02 -40.54
C ALA A 31 44.16 5.56 -41.98
N SER A 32 42.94 5.90 -42.43
CA SER A 32 42.69 6.42 -43.77
C SER A 32 42.94 7.92 -43.94
N ASN A 33 42.80 8.74 -42.91
CA ASN A 33 42.99 10.19 -43.01
C ASN A 33 43.09 10.90 -41.66
N ALA A 34 44.30 11.17 -41.18
CA ALA A 34 44.60 11.82 -39.90
C ALA A 34 43.97 13.23 -39.71
N LYS A 35 43.69 13.97 -40.81
CA LYS A 35 43.04 15.30 -40.72
C LYS A 35 41.59 15.27 -40.19
N ARG A 36 40.91 14.11 -40.21
CA ARG A 36 39.55 13.94 -39.73
C ARG A 36 39.45 13.50 -38.27
N MET A 37 40.59 13.36 -37.60
CA MET A 37 40.64 12.88 -36.21
C MET A 37 39.74 13.66 -35.22
N PRO A 38 39.66 15.01 -35.23
CA PRO A 38 38.79 15.74 -34.31
C PRO A 38 37.30 15.47 -34.53
N MET A 39 36.86 15.25 -35.76
CA MET A 39 35.48 14.93 -36.12
C MET A 39 35.11 13.53 -35.60
N ILE A 40 35.99 12.55 -35.79
CA ILE A 40 35.80 11.17 -35.36
C ILE A 40 35.71 11.08 -33.84
N LEU A 41 36.59 11.82 -33.12
CA LEU A 41 36.56 11.88 -31.66
C LEU A 41 35.28 12.56 -31.14
N GLY A 42 34.80 13.60 -31.84
CA GLY A 42 33.55 14.28 -31.50
C GLY A 42 32.33 13.36 -31.67
N GLU A 43 32.17 12.71 -32.82
CA GLU A 43 31.07 11.80 -33.09
C GLU A 43 31.13 10.55 -32.18
N GLY A 44 32.32 10.00 -31.96
CA GLY A 44 32.53 8.87 -31.05
C GLY A 44 32.18 9.19 -29.59
N SER A 45 32.51 10.40 -29.12
CA SER A 45 32.16 10.83 -27.74
C SER A 45 30.66 10.98 -27.56
N VAL A 46 29.95 11.54 -28.56
CA VAL A 46 28.48 11.65 -28.51
C VAL A 46 27.85 10.26 -28.49
N PHE A 47 28.31 9.33 -29.34
CA PHE A 47 27.81 7.96 -29.32
C PHE A 47 28.05 7.27 -27.98
N LEU A 48 29.24 7.42 -27.40
CA LEU A 48 29.57 6.86 -26.09
C LEU A 48 28.66 7.41 -24.98
N ILE A 49 28.38 8.72 -24.99
CA ILE A 49 27.47 9.36 -24.04
C ILE A 49 26.06 8.77 -24.18
N ILE A 50 25.53 8.66 -25.41
CA ILE A 50 24.20 8.09 -25.65
C ILE A 50 24.15 6.64 -25.16
N LEU A 51 25.18 5.87 -25.39
CA LEU A 51 25.28 4.47 -24.95
C LEU A 51 25.31 4.34 -23.42
N LEU A 52 26.09 5.18 -22.74
CA LEU A 52 26.13 5.21 -21.26
C LEU A 52 24.80 5.63 -20.67
N VAL A 53 24.13 6.63 -21.25
CA VAL A 53 22.78 7.04 -20.84
C VAL A 53 21.79 5.91 -21.06
N GLY A 54 21.86 5.21 -22.20
CA GLY A 54 21.02 4.03 -22.47
C GLY A 54 21.23 2.91 -21.45
N ILE A 55 22.48 2.59 -21.11
CA ILE A 55 22.82 1.61 -20.08
C ILE A 55 22.23 2.01 -18.71
N TYR A 56 22.39 3.27 -18.32
CA TYR A 56 21.86 3.79 -17.06
C TYR A 56 20.33 3.64 -16.98
N PHE A 57 19.60 4.07 -18.01
CA PHE A 57 18.15 3.93 -18.04
C PHE A 57 17.70 2.47 -18.06
N PHE A 58 18.39 1.61 -18.81
CA PHE A 58 18.10 0.19 -18.86
C PHE A 58 18.28 -0.49 -17.49
N GLN A 59 19.40 -0.24 -16.82
CA GLN A 59 19.64 -0.78 -15.47
C GLN A 59 18.58 -0.29 -14.48
N ARG A 60 18.23 1.00 -14.53
CA ARG A 60 17.19 1.59 -13.67
C ARG A 60 15.83 0.93 -13.91
N THR A 61 15.47 0.68 -15.17
CA THR A 61 14.20 0.04 -15.54
C THR A 61 14.14 -1.40 -15.04
N ILE A 62 15.19 -2.20 -15.26
CA ILE A 62 15.26 -3.58 -14.77
C ILE A 62 15.20 -3.65 -13.25
N LYS A 63 15.91 -2.74 -12.57
CA LYS A 63 15.86 -2.71 -11.09
C LYS A 63 14.45 -2.43 -10.61
N LYS A 64 13.76 -1.44 -11.20
CA LYS A 64 12.38 -1.11 -10.85
C LYS A 64 11.42 -2.28 -11.12
N GLU A 65 11.56 -2.96 -12.26
CA GLU A 65 10.74 -4.12 -12.60
C GLU A 65 10.97 -5.29 -11.63
N SER A 66 12.22 -5.52 -11.24
CA SER A 66 12.58 -6.53 -10.25
C SER A 66 11.98 -6.22 -8.86
N GLU A 67 12.02 -4.96 -8.44
CA GLU A 67 11.41 -4.50 -7.18
C GLU A 67 9.88 -4.72 -7.18
N VAL A 68 9.21 -4.34 -8.26
CA VAL A 68 7.75 -4.55 -8.42
C VAL A 68 7.42 -6.05 -8.40
N HIS A 69 8.18 -6.87 -9.12
CA HIS A 69 7.96 -8.31 -9.13
C HIS A 69 8.15 -8.94 -7.75
N GLN A 70 9.18 -8.49 -7.01
CA GLN A 70 9.40 -8.95 -5.64
C GLN A 70 8.26 -8.51 -4.71
N GLN A 71 7.77 -7.28 -4.84
CA GLN A 71 6.61 -6.80 -4.09
C GLN A 71 5.36 -7.64 -4.37
N GLN A 72 5.11 -8.01 -5.65
CA GLN A 72 4.01 -8.90 -6.00
C GLN A 72 4.15 -10.29 -5.40
N GLN A 73 5.33 -10.88 -5.42
CA GLN A 73 5.57 -12.17 -4.79
C GLN A 73 5.33 -12.12 -3.27
N ASN A 74 5.87 -11.11 -2.63
CA ASN A 74 5.72 -10.89 -1.21
C ASN A 74 4.25 -10.67 -0.83
N PHE A 75 3.50 -9.94 -1.66
CA PHE A 75 2.06 -9.80 -1.50
C PHE A 75 1.33 -11.14 -1.55
N LEU A 76 1.59 -11.98 -2.57
CA LEU A 76 0.96 -13.29 -2.68
C LEU A 76 1.25 -14.19 -1.47
N LEU A 77 2.48 -14.15 -0.97
CA LEU A 77 2.86 -14.86 0.26
C LEU A 77 2.11 -14.32 1.47
N SER A 78 2.07 -12.99 1.65
CA SER A 78 1.35 -12.35 2.75
C SER A 78 -0.15 -12.69 2.72
N VAL A 79 -0.79 -12.57 1.55
CA VAL A 79 -2.20 -12.93 1.38
C VAL A 79 -2.45 -14.38 1.73
N THR A 80 -1.61 -15.29 1.24
CA THR A 80 -1.74 -16.71 1.55
C THR A 80 -1.66 -16.98 3.06
N HIS A 81 -0.78 -16.29 3.77
CA HIS A 81 -0.67 -16.38 5.22
C HIS A 81 -1.87 -15.76 5.94
N GLU A 82 -2.34 -14.60 5.50
CA GLU A 82 -3.50 -13.89 6.07
C GLU A 82 -4.81 -14.67 5.88
N LEU A 83 -4.95 -15.42 4.78
CA LEU A 83 -6.08 -16.32 4.54
C LEU A 83 -5.97 -17.62 5.34
N LYS A 84 -4.75 -18.20 5.41
CA LYS A 84 -4.55 -19.52 6.05
C LYS A 84 -4.76 -19.49 7.57
N SER A 85 -4.41 -18.39 8.23
CA SER A 85 -4.51 -18.27 9.70
C SER A 85 -5.96 -18.37 10.19
N PRO A 86 -6.90 -17.49 9.77
CA PRO A 86 -8.29 -17.57 10.21
C PRO A 86 -8.99 -18.86 9.74
N LEU A 87 -8.67 -19.34 8.52
CA LEU A 87 -9.22 -20.59 8.03
C LEU A 87 -8.83 -21.79 8.90
N ALA A 88 -7.57 -21.80 9.38
CA ALA A 88 -7.12 -22.85 10.31
C ALA A 88 -7.79 -22.73 11.68
N ALA A 89 -8.03 -21.51 12.20
CA ALA A 89 -8.74 -21.27 13.44
C ALA A 89 -10.20 -21.74 13.35
N ILE A 90 -10.92 -21.34 12.32
CA ILE A 90 -12.30 -21.78 12.04
C ILE A 90 -12.37 -23.31 11.95
N LYS A 91 -11.45 -23.93 11.21
CA LYS A 91 -11.39 -25.41 11.09
C LYS A 91 -11.19 -26.06 12.44
N LEU A 92 -10.30 -25.53 13.29
CA LEU A 92 -10.04 -26.05 14.64
C LEU A 92 -11.28 -25.94 15.52
N VAL A 93 -11.98 -24.81 15.47
CA VAL A 93 -13.24 -24.61 16.23
C VAL A 93 -14.29 -25.62 15.79
N LEU A 94 -14.54 -25.78 14.48
CA LEU A 94 -15.47 -26.75 13.95
C LEU A 94 -15.13 -28.18 14.38
N GLN A 95 -13.85 -28.56 14.34
CA GLN A 95 -13.40 -29.86 14.80
C GLN A 95 -13.61 -30.05 16.32
N THR A 96 -13.44 -28.98 17.09
CA THR A 96 -13.66 -29.01 18.55
C THR A 96 -15.14 -29.17 18.87
N LEU A 97 -16.03 -28.44 18.20
CA LEU A 97 -17.47 -28.52 18.36
C LEU A 97 -18.03 -29.91 18.03
N VAL A 98 -17.43 -30.62 17.06
CA VAL A 98 -17.84 -31.98 16.68
C VAL A 98 -17.31 -33.03 17.67
N LYS A 99 -16.11 -32.83 18.25
CA LYS A 99 -15.42 -33.87 19.03
C LYS A 99 -15.62 -33.74 20.54
N ARG A 100 -16.10 -32.60 21.06
CA ARG A 100 -16.19 -32.34 22.49
C ARG A 100 -17.58 -31.84 22.89
N ASP A 101 -18.08 -32.37 23.98
CA ASP A 101 -19.22 -31.77 24.67
C ASP A 101 -18.74 -30.51 25.43
N LEU A 102 -19.22 -29.35 25.00
CA LEU A 102 -18.88 -28.06 25.56
C LEU A 102 -20.10 -27.47 26.26
N THR A 103 -19.86 -26.70 27.34
CA THR A 103 -20.88 -25.84 27.92
C THR A 103 -21.40 -24.85 26.89
N LYS A 104 -22.66 -24.42 27.05
CA LYS A 104 -23.30 -23.47 26.13
C LYS A 104 -22.46 -22.21 25.93
N ASP A 105 -21.99 -21.60 27.03
CA ASP A 105 -21.21 -20.36 27.00
C ASP A 105 -19.91 -20.52 26.18
N LYS A 106 -19.23 -21.66 26.36
CA LYS A 106 -17.98 -21.94 25.67
C LYS A 106 -18.19 -22.22 24.17
N ARG A 107 -19.33 -22.85 23.84
CA ARG A 107 -19.76 -23.07 22.46
C ARG A 107 -20.08 -21.75 21.79
N ASP A 108 -20.87 -20.89 22.42
CA ASP A 108 -21.27 -19.59 21.88
C ASP A 108 -20.06 -18.67 21.69
N GLN A 109 -19.10 -18.67 22.62
CA GLN A 109 -17.83 -17.96 22.50
C GLN A 109 -17.01 -18.43 21.27
N LEU A 110 -16.85 -19.74 21.08
CA LEU A 110 -16.09 -20.29 19.96
C LEU A 110 -16.76 -19.98 18.60
N ILE A 111 -18.09 -20.03 18.54
CA ILE A 111 -18.86 -19.66 17.36
C ILE A 111 -18.68 -18.16 17.07
N GLY A 112 -18.78 -17.30 18.11
CA GLY A 112 -18.57 -15.86 17.96
C GLY A 112 -17.19 -15.54 17.36
N ASN A 113 -16.14 -16.12 17.91
CA ASN A 113 -14.77 -15.94 17.39
C ASN A 113 -14.64 -16.42 15.92
N SER A 114 -15.32 -17.50 15.54
CA SER A 114 -15.30 -18.00 14.17
C SER A 114 -16.03 -17.05 13.20
N ILE A 115 -17.13 -16.44 13.64
CA ILE A 115 -17.85 -15.43 12.85
C ILE A 115 -16.97 -14.21 12.62
N GLU A 116 -16.23 -13.76 13.65
CA GLU A 116 -15.26 -12.67 13.50
C GLU A 116 -14.13 -13.03 12.49
N ASP A 117 -13.62 -14.26 12.55
CA ASP A 117 -12.59 -14.72 11.61
C ASP A 117 -13.11 -14.78 10.16
N VAL A 118 -14.40 -15.15 9.96
CA VAL A 118 -15.06 -15.06 8.65
C VAL A 118 -15.16 -13.61 8.19
N GLY A 119 -15.59 -12.69 9.07
CA GLY A 119 -15.65 -11.26 8.73
C GLY A 119 -14.30 -10.68 8.32
N ARG A 120 -13.22 -11.07 9.00
CA ARG A 120 -11.84 -10.67 8.60
C ARG A 120 -11.44 -11.21 7.22
N LEU A 121 -11.88 -12.43 6.86
CA LEU A 121 -11.66 -12.99 5.52
C LEU A 121 -12.42 -12.21 4.45
N ASP A 122 -13.67 -11.86 4.71
CA ASP A 122 -14.50 -11.05 3.80
C ASP A 122 -13.87 -9.67 3.59
N ASP A 123 -13.48 -8.98 4.64
CA ASP A 123 -12.80 -7.67 4.55
C ASP A 123 -11.51 -7.76 3.71
N LEU A 124 -10.73 -8.84 3.87
CA LEU A 124 -9.51 -9.07 3.08
C LEU A 124 -9.82 -9.27 1.59
N VAL A 125 -10.82 -10.07 1.26
CA VAL A 125 -11.25 -10.34 -0.13
C VAL A 125 -11.80 -9.06 -0.76
N GLU A 126 -12.65 -8.31 -0.07
CA GLU A 126 -13.22 -7.04 -0.54
C GLU A 126 -12.12 -6.00 -0.81
N ASN A 127 -11.13 -5.87 0.07
CA ASN A 127 -9.98 -4.99 -0.14
C ASN A 127 -9.16 -5.40 -1.38
N MET A 128 -8.99 -6.69 -1.65
CA MET A 128 -8.32 -7.18 -2.86
C MET A 128 -9.12 -6.87 -4.12
N LEU A 129 -10.43 -7.10 -4.10
CA LEU A 129 -11.33 -6.82 -5.22
C LEU A 129 -11.36 -5.31 -5.51
N LEU A 130 -11.48 -4.48 -4.48
CA LEU A 130 -11.48 -3.02 -4.60
C LEU A 130 -10.14 -2.54 -5.21
N ALA A 131 -9.00 -2.98 -4.67
CA ALA A 131 -7.68 -2.63 -5.20
C ALA A 131 -7.50 -3.05 -6.67
N THR A 132 -8.03 -4.23 -7.06
CA THR A 132 -7.94 -4.74 -8.43
C THR A 132 -8.84 -3.96 -9.38
N ARG A 133 -10.07 -3.63 -8.97
CA ARG A 133 -11.01 -2.85 -9.77
C ARG A 133 -10.51 -1.43 -9.98
N ILE A 134 -9.94 -0.80 -8.94
CA ILE A 134 -9.33 0.52 -9.01
C ILE A 134 -8.16 0.53 -10.02
N GLU A 135 -7.25 -0.46 -9.94
CA GLU A 135 -6.10 -0.56 -10.83
C GLU A 135 -6.48 -0.68 -12.31
N ASN A 136 -7.52 -1.45 -12.59
CA ASN A 136 -8.01 -1.67 -13.95
C ASN A 136 -8.91 -0.52 -14.45
N ASN A 137 -9.07 0.58 -13.71
CA ASN A 137 -10.02 1.65 -14.00
C ASN A 137 -11.46 1.13 -14.24
N SER A 138 -11.79 -0.02 -13.66
CA SER A 138 -13.10 -0.68 -13.83
C SER A 138 -14.05 -0.41 -12.65
N TYR A 139 -13.58 0.30 -11.63
CA TYR A 139 -14.40 0.69 -10.50
C TYR A 139 -15.15 1.98 -10.82
N SER A 140 -16.47 1.87 -10.91
CA SER A 140 -17.37 3.03 -10.98
C SER A 140 -17.71 3.40 -9.54
N TYR A 141 -17.23 4.53 -9.07
CA TYR A 141 -17.57 5.05 -7.75
C TYR A 141 -19.01 5.57 -7.73
N PRO A 142 -20.00 4.80 -7.21
CA PRO A 142 -21.37 5.29 -7.12
C PRO A 142 -21.41 6.44 -6.11
N LYS A 143 -21.82 7.61 -6.55
CA LYS A 143 -21.91 8.78 -5.68
C LYS A 143 -23.32 8.91 -5.11
N GLU A 144 -23.43 8.88 -3.80
CA GLU A 144 -24.64 9.15 -3.04
C GLU A 144 -24.38 10.18 -1.95
N LEU A 145 -25.41 10.94 -1.59
CA LEU A 145 -25.33 11.85 -0.45
C LEU A 145 -25.66 11.08 0.82
N PHE A 146 -24.76 11.07 1.78
CA PHE A 146 -24.97 10.36 3.06
C PHE A 146 -24.28 11.07 4.22
N ASP A 147 -24.65 10.69 5.44
CA ASP A 147 -24.04 11.19 6.66
C ASP A 147 -22.69 10.51 6.89
N PHE A 148 -21.61 11.30 6.74
CA PHE A 148 -20.23 10.84 6.91
C PHE A 148 -19.90 10.67 8.39
N SER A 149 -20.51 11.49 9.26
CA SER A 149 -20.34 11.36 10.72
C SER A 149 -20.83 10.03 11.24
N GLU A 150 -22.00 9.60 10.77
CA GLU A 150 -22.57 8.29 11.11
C GLU A 150 -21.68 7.14 10.63
N LEU A 151 -21.16 7.24 9.40
CA LEU A 151 -20.25 6.23 8.84
C LEU A 151 -18.97 6.12 9.66
N VAL A 152 -18.31 7.25 9.96
CA VAL A 152 -17.06 7.28 10.77
C VAL A 152 -17.33 6.71 12.16
N LYS A 153 -18.41 7.13 12.81
CA LYS A 153 -18.79 6.66 14.15
C LYS A 153 -19.04 5.16 14.17
N SER A 154 -19.81 4.63 13.21
CA SER A 154 -20.12 3.20 13.14
C SER A 154 -18.88 2.32 12.98
N ILE A 155 -17.91 2.76 12.15
CA ILE A 155 -16.65 2.02 11.94
C ILE A 155 -15.75 2.13 13.16
N PHE A 156 -15.69 3.30 13.79
CA PHE A 156 -14.90 3.52 15.00
C PHE A 156 -15.42 2.71 16.18
N ASP A 157 -16.73 2.68 16.42
CA ASP A 157 -17.36 1.90 17.48
C ASP A 157 -17.09 0.39 17.28
N ARG A 158 -17.17 -0.10 16.05
CA ARG A 158 -16.79 -1.48 15.71
C ARG A 158 -15.31 -1.76 16.01
N ALA A 159 -14.41 -0.83 15.70
CA ALA A 159 -12.98 -0.97 15.97
C ALA A 159 -12.68 -1.04 17.49
N ILE A 160 -13.41 -0.29 18.31
CA ILE A 160 -13.34 -0.36 19.79
C ILE A 160 -13.72 -1.75 20.27
N ILE A 161 -14.86 -2.27 19.82
CA ILE A 161 -15.38 -3.59 20.25
C ILE A 161 -14.37 -4.69 19.88
N THR A 162 -13.86 -4.67 18.66
CA THR A 162 -12.93 -5.71 18.15
C THR A 162 -11.55 -5.65 18.81
N SER A 163 -11.16 -4.52 19.39
CA SER A 163 -9.85 -4.36 20.05
C SER A 163 -9.81 -4.85 21.51
N GLU A 164 -10.83 -5.56 21.99
CA GLU A 164 -10.92 -6.18 23.33
C GLU A 164 -10.69 -5.20 24.50
N ASN A 165 -11.02 -3.93 24.37
CA ASN A 165 -10.81 -2.88 25.38
C ASN A 165 -9.35 -2.74 25.88
N THR A 166 -8.38 -3.22 25.11
CA THR A 166 -6.96 -3.16 25.50
C THR A 166 -6.30 -1.83 25.16
N ARG A 167 -7.03 -0.89 24.54
CA ARG A 167 -6.52 0.38 24.03
C ARG A 167 -7.31 1.57 24.53
N ASN A 168 -6.65 2.74 24.52
CA ASN A 168 -7.31 4.00 24.80
C ASN A 168 -7.81 4.61 23.49
N PHE A 169 -9.11 4.81 23.37
CA PHE A 169 -9.73 5.45 22.22
C PHE A 169 -10.30 6.81 22.62
N GLN A 170 -10.11 7.78 21.75
CA GLN A 170 -10.71 9.12 21.88
C GLN A 170 -11.32 9.52 20.55
N GLN A 171 -12.55 10.01 20.59
CA GLN A 171 -13.23 10.52 19.38
C GLN A 171 -13.72 11.95 19.59
N GLN A 172 -13.66 12.71 18.51
CA GLN A 172 -14.20 14.06 18.42
C GLN A 172 -14.83 14.20 17.04
N ILE A 173 -16.08 13.77 16.93
CA ILE A 173 -16.82 13.67 15.67
C ILE A 173 -17.95 14.69 15.71
N GLU A 174 -17.88 15.68 14.82
CA GLU A 174 -18.96 16.63 14.59
C GLU A 174 -20.11 15.91 13.90
N GLU A 175 -21.35 16.15 14.33
CA GLU A 175 -22.55 15.46 13.82
C GLU A 175 -23.06 16.08 12.53
N ASN A 176 -23.79 15.27 11.73
CA ASN A 176 -24.48 15.70 10.51
C ASN A 176 -23.57 16.27 9.41
N ILE A 177 -22.34 15.81 9.30
CA ILE A 177 -21.48 16.13 8.17
C ILE A 177 -21.91 15.27 6.98
N LEU A 178 -22.50 15.90 5.98
CA LEU A 178 -22.93 15.24 4.75
C LEU A 178 -21.81 15.27 3.70
N ILE A 179 -21.64 14.17 2.99
CA ILE A 179 -20.68 14.05 1.88
C ILE A 179 -21.34 13.38 0.67
N MET A 180 -21.00 13.87 -0.53
CA MET A 180 -21.33 13.21 -1.79
C MET A 180 -20.20 12.26 -2.17
N GLY A 181 -20.43 10.96 -2.11
CA GLY A 181 -19.38 9.98 -2.37
C GLY A 181 -19.85 8.54 -2.39
N ASP A 182 -18.92 7.64 -2.60
CA ASP A 182 -19.12 6.20 -2.51
C ASP A 182 -18.97 5.76 -1.06
N ARG A 183 -20.10 5.43 -0.42
CA ARG A 183 -20.15 5.02 1.00
C ARG A 183 -19.28 3.79 1.27
N PHE A 184 -19.24 2.82 0.37
CA PHE A 184 -18.43 1.61 0.53
C PHE A 184 -16.93 1.92 0.44
N ALA A 185 -16.52 2.67 -0.59
CA ALA A 185 -15.12 3.03 -0.76
C ALA A 185 -14.61 3.93 0.38
N LEU A 186 -15.41 4.91 0.82
CA LEU A 186 -15.07 5.76 1.97
C LEU A 186 -15.04 4.96 3.28
N GLY A 187 -15.92 3.99 3.46
CA GLY A 187 -15.87 3.05 4.57
C GLY A 187 -14.58 2.23 4.58
N SER A 188 -14.15 1.73 3.43
CA SER A 188 -12.86 1.03 3.28
C SER A 188 -11.67 1.94 3.60
N LEU A 189 -11.69 3.21 3.17
CA LEU A 189 -10.66 4.21 3.50
C LEU A 189 -10.53 4.38 5.01
N ILE A 190 -11.65 4.63 5.71
CA ILE A 190 -11.70 4.84 7.16
C ILE A 190 -11.16 3.60 7.88
N ASN A 191 -11.66 2.41 7.52
CA ASN A 191 -11.27 1.14 8.13
C ASN A 191 -9.76 0.89 7.98
N ASN A 192 -9.19 1.07 6.78
CA ASN A 192 -7.77 0.88 6.53
C ASN A 192 -6.87 1.82 7.35
N ILE A 193 -7.28 3.07 7.60
CA ILE A 193 -6.52 4.00 8.43
C ILE A 193 -6.61 3.61 9.90
N LEU A 194 -7.81 3.28 10.39
CA LEU A 194 -8.02 2.85 11.77
C LEU A 194 -7.28 1.54 12.09
N GLU A 195 -7.37 0.55 11.22
CA GLU A 195 -6.63 -0.70 11.37
C GLU A 195 -5.11 -0.46 11.44
N ASN A 196 -4.57 0.44 10.62
CA ASN A 196 -3.17 0.81 10.69
C ASN A 196 -2.83 1.47 12.03
N ALA A 197 -3.61 2.44 12.48
CA ALA A 197 -3.42 3.10 13.77
C ALA A 197 -3.42 2.09 14.93
N ILE A 198 -4.37 1.16 14.92
CA ILE A 198 -4.47 0.08 15.91
C ILE A 198 -3.28 -0.86 15.82
N LYS A 199 -2.93 -1.33 14.64
CA LYS A 199 -1.92 -2.33 14.39
C LYS A 199 -0.49 -1.88 14.74
N TYR A 200 -0.16 -0.62 14.45
CA TYR A 200 1.19 -0.10 14.64
C TYR A 200 1.41 0.60 15.97
N SER A 201 0.36 0.76 16.77
CA SER A 201 0.44 1.30 18.13
C SER A 201 0.64 0.18 19.17
N PRO A 202 1.42 0.43 20.23
CA PRO A 202 1.49 -0.47 21.38
C PRO A 202 0.11 -0.66 22.05
N ASN A 203 -0.05 -1.73 22.82
CA ASN A 203 -1.20 -1.89 23.69
C ASN A 203 -1.26 -0.72 24.69
N ALA A 204 -2.45 -0.27 25.04
CA ALA A 204 -2.74 0.91 25.88
C ALA A 204 -2.34 2.27 25.28
N ALA A 205 -1.82 2.32 24.04
CA ALA A 205 -1.57 3.59 23.36
C ALA A 205 -2.91 4.26 22.96
N LEU A 206 -2.89 5.59 22.89
CA LEU A 206 -4.03 6.39 22.45
C LEU A 206 -4.16 6.33 20.94
N VAL A 207 -5.38 6.01 20.45
CA VAL A 207 -5.81 6.21 19.06
C VAL A 207 -6.91 7.26 19.08
N GLN A 208 -6.68 8.38 18.40
CA GLN A 208 -7.60 9.51 18.37
C GLN A 208 -8.19 9.67 16.98
N VAL A 209 -9.51 9.87 16.91
CA VAL A 209 -10.24 10.17 15.68
C VAL A 209 -10.91 11.52 15.80
N GLN A 210 -10.73 12.35 14.77
CA GLN A 210 -11.41 13.64 14.66
C GLN A 210 -12.10 13.74 13.30
N LEU A 211 -13.31 14.28 13.32
CA LEU A 211 -14.06 14.64 12.12
C LEU A 211 -14.73 15.98 12.37
N TYR A 212 -14.43 16.95 11.52
CA TYR A 212 -15.05 18.28 11.60
C TYR A 212 -15.11 18.95 10.23
N GLN A 213 -16.01 19.92 10.12
CA GLN A 213 -16.14 20.74 8.93
C GLN A 213 -15.66 22.15 9.22
N GLN A 214 -14.78 22.66 8.35
CA GLN A 214 -14.28 24.04 8.43
C GLN A 214 -14.16 24.64 7.03
N SER A 215 -14.69 25.82 6.81
CA SER A 215 -14.56 26.60 5.56
C SER A 215 -14.91 25.79 4.36
N ASN A 216 -15.78 25.19 3.96
CA ASN A 216 -16.08 24.35 2.77
C ASN A 216 -15.19 23.10 2.60
N LYS A 217 -14.62 22.60 3.72
CA LYS A 217 -13.82 21.38 3.73
C LYS A 217 -14.19 20.50 4.89
N ILE A 218 -14.11 19.19 4.67
CA ILE A 218 -14.26 18.17 5.72
C ILE A 218 -12.88 17.64 6.03
N PHE A 219 -12.55 17.60 7.32
CA PHE A 219 -11.30 17.06 7.85
C PHE A 219 -11.59 15.78 8.60
N PHE A 220 -11.03 14.69 8.12
CA PHE A 220 -11.01 13.40 8.83
C PHE A 220 -9.57 13.10 9.24
N ILE A 221 -9.34 12.98 10.55
CA ILE A 221 -8.01 12.84 11.13
C ILE A 221 -7.98 11.62 12.03
N VAL A 222 -6.93 10.80 11.86
CA VAL A 222 -6.61 9.71 12.76
C VAL A 222 -5.18 9.88 13.24
N ALA A 223 -5.00 9.98 14.56
CA ALA A 223 -3.71 10.11 15.21
C ALA A 223 -3.43 8.88 16.08
N ASP A 224 -2.26 8.28 15.91
CA ASP A 224 -1.78 7.14 16.68
C ASP A 224 -0.50 7.47 17.46
N GLN A 225 -0.16 6.63 18.43
CA GLN A 225 1.09 6.69 19.19
C GLN A 225 2.01 5.51 18.85
N GLY A 226 2.03 5.11 17.59
CA GLY A 226 2.79 3.99 17.06
C GLY A 226 4.26 4.28 16.83
N VAL A 227 4.86 3.44 15.98
CA VAL A 227 6.27 3.54 15.62
C VAL A 227 6.61 4.78 14.77
N GLY A 228 5.60 5.41 14.14
CA GLY A 228 5.77 6.49 13.20
C GLY A 228 6.19 6.02 11.80
N ILE A 229 6.28 6.96 10.87
CA ILE A 229 6.68 6.72 9.48
C ILE A 229 7.84 7.64 9.13
N ALA A 230 8.97 7.07 8.71
CA ALA A 230 10.13 7.83 8.29
C ALA A 230 9.79 8.71 7.06
N ASP A 231 10.34 9.93 7.00
CA ASP A 231 10.06 10.88 5.91
C ASP A 231 10.38 10.30 4.53
N SER A 232 11.43 9.49 4.41
CA SER A 232 11.83 8.81 3.18
C SER A 232 10.84 7.73 2.70
N GLU A 233 9.92 7.29 3.58
CA GLU A 233 8.92 6.26 3.29
C GLU A 233 7.52 6.84 3.03
N ARG A 234 7.24 8.09 3.43
CA ARG A 234 5.89 8.70 3.32
C ARG A 234 5.27 8.65 1.94
N GLN A 235 6.06 8.75 0.88
CA GLN A 235 5.55 8.60 -0.49
C GLN A 235 5.41 7.13 -0.90
N LYS A 236 6.23 6.24 -0.32
CA LYS A 236 6.26 4.83 -0.68
C LYS A 236 5.14 4.02 -0.05
N ILE A 237 4.68 4.42 1.15
CA ILE A 237 3.63 3.69 1.89
C ILE A 237 2.31 3.58 1.13
N PHE A 238 2.06 4.45 0.15
CA PHE A 238 0.89 4.43 -0.73
C PHE A 238 1.08 3.57 -1.97
N GLN A 239 2.29 3.06 -2.22
CA GLN A 239 2.52 2.15 -3.34
C GLN A 239 1.89 0.80 -3.06
N LYS A 240 1.26 0.22 -4.08
CA LYS A 240 0.65 -1.11 -4.00
C LYS A 240 1.67 -2.16 -3.55
N PHE A 241 1.28 -2.98 -2.57
CA PHE A 241 2.11 -4.04 -1.97
C PHE A 241 3.32 -3.55 -1.17
N TYR A 242 3.48 -2.23 -1.01
CA TYR A 242 4.59 -1.70 -0.23
C TYR A 242 4.39 -1.96 1.27
N ARG A 243 5.46 -2.36 1.91
CA ARG A 243 5.53 -2.57 3.37
C ARG A 243 6.90 -2.14 3.86
N SER A 244 6.94 -1.37 4.95
CA SER A 244 8.20 -0.95 5.59
C SER A 244 8.92 -2.13 6.26
N GLY A 245 10.26 -2.15 6.22
CA GLY A 245 11.10 -3.17 6.86
C GLY A 245 11.30 -4.47 6.06
N ASN A 246 12.09 -5.40 6.61
CA ASN A 246 12.41 -6.67 5.98
C ASN A 246 11.37 -7.74 6.33
N GLU A 247 10.90 -8.53 5.36
CA GLU A 247 9.85 -9.54 5.57
C GLU A 247 10.20 -10.61 6.60
N LEU A 248 11.47 -10.99 6.70
CA LEU A 248 11.94 -12.03 7.61
C LEU A 248 11.89 -11.63 9.09
N THR A 249 11.85 -10.31 9.38
CA THR A 249 11.86 -9.76 10.74
C THR A 249 10.56 -9.07 11.14
N ARG A 250 9.56 -9.05 10.25
CA ARG A 250 8.28 -8.36 10.48
C ARG A 250 7.40 -9.07 11.49
N GLN A 251 7.05 -8.37 12.56
CA GLN A 251 6.10 -8.84 13.57
C GLN A 251 4.63 -8.62 13.15
N ASN A 252 4.36 -7.61 12.33
CA ASN A 252 2.99 -7.21 11.98
C ASN A 252 2.56 -7.77 10.62
N LYS A 253 1.43 -8.50 10.60
CA LYS A 253 0.77 -9.05 9.39
C LYS A 253 0.20 -7.93 8.51
N GLY A 254 -0.07 -8.17 7.24
CA GLY A 254 -0.77 -7.25 6.33
C GLY A 254 -0.36 -7.39 4.87
N THR A 255 -1.26 -7.02 3.98
CA THR A 255 -1.13 -7.20 2.52
C THR A 255 -0.39 -6.08 1.80
N GLY A 256 -0.27 -4.89 2.41
CA GLY A 256 0.24 -3.70 1.75
C GLY A 256 -0.72 -3.08 0.72
N LEU A 257 -2.03 -3.38 0.85
CA LEU A 257 -3.07 -2.79 0.02
C LEU A 257 -3.80 -1.62 0.68
N GLY A 258 -3.88 -1.60 2.02
CA GLY A 258 -4.73 -0.66 2.74
C GLY A 258 -4.44 0.81 2.41
N LEU A 259 -3.19 1.27 2.53
CA LEU A 259 -2.84 2.66 2.24
C LEU A 259 -2.89 2.98 0.73
N PHE A 260 -2.65 2.01 -0.15
CA PHE A 260 -2.91 2.18 -1.58
C PHE A 260 -4.39 2.47 -1.85
N ILE A 261 -5.31 1.71 -1.22
CA ILE A 261 -6.76 1.95 -1.33
C ILE A 261 -7.10 3.34 -0.79
N VAL A 262 -6.55 3.73 0.37
CA VAL A 262 -6.76 5.06 0.97
C VAL A 262 -6.40 6.17 -0.02
N GLU A 263 -5.24 6.12 -0.66
CA GLU A 263 -4.81 7.13 -1.62
C GLU A 263 -5.71 7.17 -2.86
N GLN A 264 -6.05 6.02 -3.41
CA GLN A 264 -6.88 5.95 -4.62
C GLN A 264 -8.33 6.40 -4.35
N VAL A 265 -8.92 5.99 -3.23
CA VAL A 265 -10.27 6.42 -2.83
C VAL A 265 -10.30 7.92 -2.56
N ALA A 266 -9.33 8.45 -1.81
CA ALA A 266 -9.22 9.88 -1.57
C ALA A 266 -9.10 10.66 -2.88
N LYS A 267 -8.23 10.22 -3.79
CA LYS A 267 -8.04 10.85 -5.11
C LYS A 267 -9.32 10.88 -5.94
N ASN A 268 -10.08 9.78 -5.95
CA ASN A 268 -11.35 9.71 -6.68
C ASN A 268 -12.48 10.57 -6.06
N HIS A 269 -12.36 10.88 -4.76
CA HIS A 269 -13.23 11.81 -4.05
C HIS A 269 -12.64 13.24 -3.97
N GLN A 270 -11.64 13.55 -4.81
CA GLN A 270 -10.97 14.87 -4.85
C GLN A 270 -10.43 15.32 -3.48
N ALA A 271 -10.13 14.35 -2.62
CA ALA A 271 -9.58 14.57 -1.30
C ALA A 271 -8.05 14.50 -1.32
N LYS A 272 -7.43 15.21 -0.39
CA LYS A 272 -5.99 15.21 -0.16
C LYS A 272 -5.66 14.37 1.07
N VAL A 273 -4.68 13.48 0.95
CA VAL A 273 -4.14 12.72 2.07
C VAL A 273 -2.82 13.34 2.51
N LEU A 274 -2.72 13.66 3.79
CA LEU A 274 -1.51 14.16 4.42
C LEU A 274 -1.07 13.19 5.51
N VAL A 275 0.25 13.02 5.66
CA VAL A 275 0.85 12.18 6.69
C VAL A 275 1.91 12.99 7.42
N SER A 276 1.76 13.08 8.73
CA SER A 276 2.70 13.80 9.61
C SER A 276 3.04 12.97 10.85
N ASN A 277 4.08 13.42 11.56
CA ASN A 277 4.47 12.78 12.82
C ASN A 277 3.58 13.27 13.95
N ASN A 278 3.16 12.34 14.81
CA ASN A 278 2.50 12.65 16.07
C ASN A 278 3.55 12.88 17.18
N GLN A 279 3.16 13.61 18.22
CA GLN A 279 4.01 13.84 19.40
C GLN A 279 3.46 13.08 20.62
N PRO A 280 4.35 12.51 21.45
CA PRO A 280 5.82 12.48 21.35
C PRO A 280 6.31 11.46 20.28
N LYS A 281 5.46 10.56 19.80
CA LYS A 281 5.76 9.56 18.77
C LYS A 281 4.46 9.07 18.14
N GLY A 282 4.50 8.66 16.88
CA GLY A 282 3.35 8.11 16.15
C GLY A 282 3.12 8.77 14.81
N THR A 283 1.95 8.52 14.24
CA THR A 283 1.55 9.04 12.93
C THR A 283 0.21 9.76 13.03
N ILE A 284 0.06 10.81 12.23
CA ILE A 284 -1.22 11.48 11.98
C ILE A 284 -1.52 11.32 10.49
N PHE A 285 -2.65 10.68 10.19
CA PHE A 285 -3.26 10.67 8.87
C PHE A 285 -4.37 11.71 8.85
N GLU A 286 -4.30 12.64 7.90
CA GLU A 286 -5.30 13.68 7.70
C GLU A 286 -5.82 13.59 6.27
N ILE A 287 -7.14 13.44 6.12
CA ILE A 287 -7.84 13.43 4.84
C ILE A 287 -8.73 14.65 4.76
N ILE A 288 -8.51 15.45 3.72
CA ILE A 288 -9.19 16.71 3.49
C ILE A 288 -10.03 16.58 2.24
N PHE A 289 -11.36 16.57 2.41
CA PHE A 289 -12.32 16.60 1.31
C PHE A 289 -12.72 18.02 1.01
N ASN A 290 -12.77 18.38 -0.27
CA ASN A 290 -13.34 19.64 -0.70
C ASN A 290 -14.85 19.44 -0.93
N LEU A 291 -15.68 20.24 -0.29
CA LEU A 291 -17.10 20.28 -0.60
C LEU A 291 -17.25 21.08 -1.91
N GLU A 292 -17.64 20.38 -2.99
CA GLU A 292 -18.03 21.07 -4.24
C GLU A 292 -19.27 21.93 -3.96
N GLN A 293 -19.26 23.16 -4.49
CA GLN A 293 -20.42 24.06 -4.46
C GLN A 293 -21.54 23.54 -5.34
#